data_6b9a144c2502fb781880c061d100b104
#
_entry.id   6b9a144c2502fb781880c061d100b104
#
_cell.length_a   1.000
_cell.length_b   1.000
_cell.length_c   1.000
_cell.angle_alpha   90.00
_cell.angle_beta   90.00
_cell.angle_gamma   90.00
#
_symmetry.space_group_name_H-M   'P 1'
#
loop_
_entity.id
_entity.type
_entity.pdbx_description
1 polymer ?
#
loop_
_entity_poly.entity_id
_entity_poly.type
_entity_poly.pdbx_seq_one_letter_code
_entity_poly.pdbx_strand_id
1 'polypeptide(L)'
;MKILMTGSSGFIGSHLKERLQNHQLHHLVSDLTDHKSVTDEVLAVKPDIIVHLAARTEVEQSFYEQIAFSEINYVGTVNLIEVATKVKNLKNFVFASTMEVYGWQPISDDVEKNIIPKNYIAFDENTQPNPNAPYAVAKYGCEK
;
A
#
# COMPACT_ATOMS: atom_id res chain seq x y z
N MET A 1 -15.63 12.46 10.70
CA MET A 1 -14.71 11.37 11.08
C MET A 1 -13.30 11.91 11.04
N LYS A 2 -12.41 11.37 11.87
CA LYS A 2 -10.99 11.68 11.86
C LYS A 2 -10.27 10.62 11.02
N ILE A 3 -9.62 11.06 9.95
CA ILE A 3 -8.93 10.19 8.99
C ILE A 3 -7.44 10.48 9.06
N LEU A 4 -6.63 9.46 9.34
CA LEU A 4 -5.18 9.54 9.22
C LEU A 4 -4.78 8.96 7.86
N MET A 5 -3.97 9.72 7.11
CA MET A 5 -3.52 9.32 5.78
C MET A 5 -2.00 9.31 5.70
N THR A 6 -1.43 8.22 5.22
CA THR A 6 -0.03 8.16 4.78
C THR A 6 0.05 8.35 3.27
N GLY A 7 1.18 8.82 2.75
CA GLY A 7 1.34 9.03 1.31
C GLY A 7 0.46 10.14 0.72
N SER A 8 0.08 11.11 1.54
CA SER A 8 -0.84 12.20 1.18
C SER A 8 -0.29 13.17 0.12
N SER A 9 1.02 13.19 -0.11
CA SER A 9 1.70 13.99 -1.14
C SER A 9 1.83 13.26 -2.48
N GLY A 10 1.57 11.95 -2.52
CA GLY A 10 1.62 11.13 -3.73
C GLY A 10 0.43 11.40 -4.65
N PHE A 11 0.45 10.76 -5.84
CA PHE A 11 -0.58 10.94 -6.86
C PHE A 11 -2.00 10.67 -6.33
N ILE A 12 -2.24 9.47 -5.79
CA ILE A 12 -3.56 9.11 -5.24
C ILE A 12 -3.91 9.98 -4.03
N GLY A 13 -2.94 10.17 -3.12
CA GLY A 13 -3.16 10.93 -1.88
C GLY A 13 -3.55 12.38 -2.12
N SER A 14 -2.95 13.06 -3.10
CA SER A 14 -3.29 14.44 -3.46
C SER A 14 -4.74 14.59 -3.94
N HIS A 15 -5.20 13.68 -4.80
CA HIS A 15 -6.58 13.66 -5.28
C HIS A 15 -7.60 13.27 -4.20
N LEU A 16 -7.22 12.31 -3.34
CA LEU A 16 -8.09 11.86 -2.27
C LEU A 16 -8.32 12.96 -1.21
N LYS A 17 -7.31 13.78 -0.91
CA LYS A 17 -7.46 14.95 -0.02
C LYS A 17 -8.61 15.86 -0.44
N GLU A 18 -8.73 16.13 -1.72
CA GLU A 18 -9.79 17.00 -2.26
C GLU A 18 -11.19 16.41 -2.03
N ARG A 19 -11.31 15.09 -2.09
CA ARG A 19 -12.58 14.39 -1.89
C ARG A 19 -12.96 14.25 -0.41
N LEU A 20 -11.98 14.32 0.48
CA LEU A 20 -12.18 14.11 1.92
C LEU A 20 -12.26 15.43 2.72
N GLN A 21 -12.39 16.59 2.07
CA GLN A 21 -12.41 17.92 2.72
C GLN A 21 -13.47 18.08 3.83
N ASN A 22 -14.56 17.30 3.77
CA ASN A 22 -15.61 17.30 4.79
C ASN A 22 -15.26 16.49 6.05
N HIS A 23 -14.05 15.93 6.12
CA HIS A 23 -13.55 15.14 7.24
C HIS A 23 -12.37 15.82 7.91
N GLN A 24 -12.10 15.47 9.16
CA GLN A 24 -10.88 15.92 9.85
C GLN A 24 -9.72 15.05 9.37
N LEU A 25 -8.93 15.59 8.45
CA LEU A 25 -7.83 14.89 7.82
C LEU A 25 -6.52 15.17 8.55
N HIS A 26 -5.79 14.11 8.89
CA HIS A 26 -4.44 14.16 9.44
C HIS A 26 -3.47 13.46 8.49
N HIS A 27 -2.39 14.11 8.14
CA HIS A 27 -1.33 13.55 7.30
C HIS A 27 -0.22 13.02 8.20
N LEU A 28 0.07 11.73 8.15
CA LEU A 28 1.16 11.15 8.91
C LEU A 28 2.49 11.80 8.45
N VAL A 29 3.23 12.36 9.41
CA VAL A 29 4.50 13.04 9.18
C VAL A 29 5.68 12.13 9.55
N SER A 30 5.48 11.24 10.53
CA SER A 30 6.49 10.30 10.99
C SER A 30 6.98 9.38 9.87
N ASP A 31 8.28 9.06 9.90
CA ASP A 31 8.83 8.01 9.07
C ASP A 31 8.24 6.66 9.49
N LEU A 32 7.64 5.93 8.55
CA LEU A 32 7.01 4.64 8.80
C LEU A 32 7.99 3.61 9.36
N THR A 33 9.27 3.73 9.08
CA THR A 33 10.30 2.83 9.61
C THR A 33 10.67 3.13 11.06
N ASP A 34 10.35 4.32 11.56
CA ASP A 34 10.50 4.68 12.98
C ASP A 34 9.23 4.29 13.75
N HIS A 35 9.21 3.06 14.26
CA HIS A 35 8.09 2.51 15.03
C HIS A 35 7.64 3.41 16.19
N LYS A 36 8.60 4.04 16.89
CA LYS A 36 8.26 4.90 18.03
C LYS A 36 7.52 6.15 17.60
N SER A 37 8.05 6.87 16.61
CA SER A 37 7.44 8.10 16.09
C SER A 37 6.06 7.84 15.50
N VAL A 38 5.89 6.75 14.73
CA VAL A 38 4.57 6.33 14.21
C VAL A 38 3.61 6.04 15.36
N THR A 39 4.05 5.33 16.39
CA THR A 39 3.20 5.01 17.55
C THR A 39 2.73 6.26 18.26
N ASP A 40 3.65 7.17 18.57
CA ASP A 40 3.34 8.41 19.28
C ASP A 40 2.35 9.27 18.49
N GLU A 41 2.55 9.43 17.17
CA GLU A 41 1.69 10.23 16.30
C GLU A 41 0.29 9.62 16.16
N VAL A 42 0.19 8.32 15.83
CA VAL A 42 -1.09 7.66 15.62
C VAL A 42 -1.95 7.64 16.90
N LEU A 43 -1.32 7.37 18.05
CA LEU A 43 -2.03 7.37 19.35
C LEU A 43 -2.44 8.78 19.80
N ALA A 44 -1.70 9.82 19.42
CA ALA A 44 -2.10 11.21 19.66
C ALA A 44 -3.29 11.61 18.76
N VAL A 45 -3.29 11.20 17.50
CA VAL A 45 -4.36 11.50 16.54
C VAL A 45 -5.64 10.75 16.89
N LYS A 46 -5.57 9.48 17.28
CA LYS A 46 -6.72 8.59 17.54
C LYS A 46 -7.70 8.59 16.38
N PRO A 47 -7.30 8.12 15.19
CA PRO A 47 -8.14 8.17 14.01
C PRO A 47 -9.34 7.23 14.09
N ASP A 48 -10.42 7.59 13.39
CA ASP A 48 -11.54 6.67 13.10
C ASP A 48 -11.19 5.74 11.93
N ILE A 49 -10.40 6.23 10.98
CA ILE A 49 -9.99 5.51 9.75
C ILE A 49 -8.51 5.80 9.48
N ILE A 50 -7.77 4.78 9.09
CA ILE A 50 -6.42 4.91 8.54
C ILE A 50 -6.49 4.59 7.04
N VAL A 51 -5.93 5.47 6.20
CA VAL A 51 -5.76 5.26 4.76
C VAL A 51 -4.26 5.22 4.46
N HIS A 52 -3.76 4.02 4.19
CA HIS A 52 -2.34 3.78 3.99
C HIS A 52 -2.00 3.69 2.50
N LEU A 53 -1.46 4.80 1.96
CA LEU A 53 -1.05 4.93 0.56
C LEU A 53 0.46 5.06 0.37
N ALA A 54 1.20 5.31 1.45
CA ALA A 54 2.65 5.45 1.39
C ALA A 54 3.31 4.14 0.98
N ALA A 55 4.12 4.18 -0.06
CA ALA A 55 4.95 3.09 -0.52
C ALA A 55 6.00 3.61 -1.50
N ARG A 56 7.09 2.87 -1.65
CA ARG A 56 7.93 2.93 -2.85
C ARG A 56 7.29 2.03 -3.90
N THR A 57 7.04 2.53 -5.11
CA THR A 57 6.18 1.88 -6.10
C THR A 57 6.90 1.44 -7.38
N GLU A 58 8.16 1.82 -7.54
CA GLU A 58 8.96 1.55 -8.73
C GLU A 58 9.37 0.07 -8.76
N VAL A 59 8.60 -0.76 -9.46
CA VAL A 59 8.77 -2.23 -9.51
C VAL A 59 10.19 -2.61 -9.96
N GLU A 60 10.66 -2.01 -11.05
CA GLU A 60 12.00 -2.28 -11.57
C GLU A 60 13.09 -1.96 -10.54
N GLN A 61 13.01 -0.81 -9.87
CA GLN A 61 13.98 -0.40 -8.87
C GLN A 61 14.00 -1.34 -7.65
N SER A 62 12.88 -2.00 -7.37
CA SER A 62 12.79 -2.95 -6.25
C SER A 62 13.75 -4.13 -6.39
N PHE A 63 14.18 -4.49 -7.61
CA PHE A 63 15.15 -5.54 -7.83
C PHE A 63 16.58 -5.13 -7.46
N TYR A 64 16.88 -3.84 -7.44
CA TYR A 64 18.19 -3.30 -7.11
C TYR A 64 18.29 -2.82 -5.66
N GLU A 65 17.17 -2.39 -5.07
CA GLU A 65 17.11 -1.81 -3.72
C GLU A 65 16.17 -2.62 -2.79
N GLN A 66 16.28 -3.93 -2.83
CA GLN A 66 15.38 -4.87 -2.15
C GLN A 66 15.20 -4.58 -0.66
N ILE A 67 16.29 -4.24 0.06
CA ILE A 67 16.24 -3.93 1.49
C ILE A 67 15.39 -2.69 1.73
N ALA A 68 15.66 -1.59 1.02
CA ALA A 68 14.93 -0.34 1.19
C ALA A 68 13.44 -0.49 0.85
N PHE A 69 13.09 -1.27 -0.17
CA PHE A 69 11.70 -1.59 -0.49
C PHE A 69 11.04 -2.43 0.60
N SER A 70 11.75 -3.39 1.18
CA SER A 70 11.24 -4.22 2.27
C SER A 70 11.06 -3.40 3.56
N GLU A 71 12.02 -2.55 3.90
CA GLU A 71 11.93 -1.70 5.09
C GLU A 71 10.75 -0.73 5.00
N ILE A 72 10.61 -0.03 3.88
CA ILE A 72 9.54 0.98 3.74
C ILE A 72 8.18 0.31 3.56
N ASN A 73 8.07 -0.63 2.61
CA ASN A 73 6.77 -1.17 2.22
C ASN A 73 6.25 -2.26 3.16
N TYR A 74 7.13 -3.08 3.73
CA TYR A 74 6.71 -4.15 4.65
C TYR A 74 6.85 -3.73 6.10
N VAL A 75 8.07 -3.42 6.58
CA VAL A 75 8.29 -3.08 8.00
C VAL A 75 7.53 -1.81 8.37
N GLY A 76 7.56 -0.77 7.53
CA GLY A 76 6.79 0.46 7.76
C GLY A 76 5.29 0.22 7.83
N THR A 77 4.75 -0.66 6.99
CA THR A 77 3.32 -1.04 7.04
C THR A 77 3.01 -1.84 8.31
N VAL A 78 3.86 -2.79 8.70
CA VAL A 78 3.70 -3.58 9.94
C VAL A 78 3.71 -2.66 11.16
N ASN A 79 4.61 -1.68 11.23
CA ASN A 79 4.63 -0.69 12.31
C ASN A 79 3.29 0.05 12.41
N LEU A 80 2.73 0.46 11.28
CA LEU A 80 1.44 1.16 11.25
C LEU A 80 0.27 0.24 11.64
N ILE A 81 0.27 -1.02 11.20
CA ILE A 81 -0.75 -2.01 11.56
C ILE A 81 -0.69 -2.31 13.05
N GLU A 82 0.51 -2.52 13.61
CA GLU A 82 0.67 -2.80 15.03
C GLU A 82 0.07 -1.69 15.89
N VAL A 83 0.37 -0.42 15.58
CA VAL A 83 -0.21 0.68 16.35
C VAL A 83 -1.71 0.84 16.10
N ALA A 84 -2.19 0.54 14.90
CA ALA A 84 -3.61 0.58 14.56
C ALA A 84 -4.43 -0.34 15.48
N THR A 85 -3.90 -1.50 15.85
CA THR A 85 -4.56 -2.43 16.80
C THR A 85 -4.75 -1.84 18.20
N LYS A 86 -3.97 -0.82 18.57
CA LYS A 86 -4.02 -0.14 19.86
C LYS A 86 -5.02 1.04 19.87
N VAL A 87 -5.55 1.43 18.72
CA VAL A 87 -6.53 2.53 18.56
C VAL A 87 -7.93 2.02 18.84
N LYS A 88 -8.47 2.31 20.03
CA LYS A 88 -9.74 1.74 20.54
C LYS A 88 -10.96 1.95 19.62
N ASN A 89 -11.04 3.07 18.91
CA ASN A 89 -12.21 3.45 18.11
C ASN A 89 -11.92 3.40 16.60
N LEU A 90 -10.84 2.76 16.18
CA LEU A 90 -10.54 2.57 14.77
C LEU A 90 -11.64 1.71 14.13
N LYS A 91 -12.26 2.22 13.07
CA LYS A 91 -13.34 1.55 12.33
C LYS A 91 -12.82 0.78 11.15
N ASN A 92 -11.86 1.39 10.41
CA ASN A 92 -11.30 0.80 9.19
C ASN A 92 -9.82 1.14 9.05
N PHE A 93 -9.09 0.14 8.52
CA PHE A 93 -7.74 0.31 7.98
C PHE A 93 -7.81 0.00 6.48
N VAL A 94 -7.57 0.99 5.64
CA VAL A 94 -7.59 0.86 4.17
C VAL A 94 -6.15 0.82 3.69
N PHE A 95 -5.75 -0.30 3.12
CA PHE A 95 -4.41 -0.52 2.58
C PHE A 95 -4.45 -0.55 1.06
N ALA A 96 -3.63 0.29 0.42
CA ALA A 96 -3.45 0.24 -1.03
C ALA A 96 -2.45 -0.88 -1.38
N SER A 97 -2.95 -2.00 -1.85
CA SER A 97 -2.15 -3.07 -2.41
C SER A 97 -1.81 -2.82 -3.90
N THR A 98 -1.57 -3.85 -4.66
CA THR A 98 -1.17 -3.77 -6.06
C THR A 98 -1.59 -5.00 -6.86
N MET A 99 -1.83 -4.84 -8.15
CA MET A 99 -2.05 -5.98 -9.06
C MET A 99 -0.80 -6.87 -9.20
N GLU A 100 0.38 -6.34 -8.92
CA GLU A 100 1.64 -7.09 -8.97
C GLU A 100 1.68 -8.28 -8.01
N VAL A 101 0.77 -8.35 -7.02
CA VAL A 101 0.64 -9.50 -6.14
C VAL A 101 0.24 -10.78 -6.88
N TYR A 102 -0.40 -10.65 -8.04
CA TYR A 102 -0.77 -11.78 -8.89
C TYR A 102 0.38 -12.27 -9.79
N GLY A 103 1.45 -11.49 -9.87
CA GLY A 103 2.66 -11.82 -10.61
C GLY A 103 2.51 -11.73 -12.11
N TRP A 104 3.51 -12.24 -12.77
CA TRP A 104 3.61 -12.24 -14.23
C TRP A 104 2.82 -13.42 -14.80
N GLN A 105 1.89 -13.13 -15.69
CA GLN A 105 1.33 -14.14 -16.57
C GLN A 105 2.20 -14.20 -17.83
N PRO A 106 2.48 -15.38 -18.38
CA PRO A 106 3.24 -15.48 -19.62
C PRO A 106 2.48 -14.71 -20.72
N ILE A 107 3.15 -13.66 -21.20
CA ILE A 107 2.68 -12.89 -22.35
C ILE A 107 2.83 -13.81 -23.55
N SER A 108 1.75 -14.12 -24.25
CA SER A 108 1.85 -14.79 -25.54
C SER A 108 2.54 -13.86 -26.52
N ASP A 109 3.26 -14.42 -27.53
CA ASP A 109 3.94 -13.65 -28.60
C ASP A 109 3.02 -12.64 -29.31
N ASP A 110 1.71 -12.77 -29.14
CA ASP A 110 0.69 -11.89 -29.69
C ASP A 110 0.63 -10.50 -29.04
N VAL A 111 1.11 -10.35 -27.79
CA VAL A 111 1.14 -9.04 -27.10
C VAL A 111 2.22 -8.13 -27.68
N GLU A 112 3.35 -8.68 -28.13
CA GLU A 112 4.37 -7.89 -28.83
C GLU A 112 3.84 -7.24 -30.11
N LYS A 113 2.73 -7.76 -30.65
CA LYS A 113 2.07 -7.26 -31.85
C LYS A 113 0.90 -6.30 -31.55
N ASN A 114 0.73 -5.83 -30.28
CA ASN A 114 -0.43 -5.05 -29.84
C ASN A 114 -1.80 -5.75 -30.08
N ILE A 115 -1.82 -7.07 -30.14
CA ILE A 115 -3.04 -7.86 -30.28
C ILE A 115 -3.38 -8.39 -28.89
N ILE A 116 -4.50 -7.95 -28.33
CA ILE A 116 -5.00 -8.53 -27.08
C ILE A 116 -5.35 -9.99 -27.37
N PRO A 117 -4.69 -10.97 -26.72
CA PRO A 117 -5.00 -12.38 -26.95
C PRO A 117 -6.48 -12.65 -26.66
N LYS A 118 -7.14 -13.43 -27.51
CA LYS A 118 -8.55 -13.81 -27.30
C LYS A 118 -8.80 -14.56 -25.98
N ASN A 119 -7.74 -15.05 -25.35
CA ASN A 119 -7.77 -15.88 -24.14
C ASN A 119 -6.95 -15.27 -22.99
N TYR A 120 -6.89 -13.92 -22.88
CA TYR A 120 -6.26 -13.37 -21.67
C TYR A 120 -7.12 -13.69 -20.44
N ILE A 121 -6.47 -14.07 -19.36
CA ILE A 121 -7.11 -14.30 -18.06
C ILE A 121 -7.03 -12.99 -17.28
N ALA A 122 -8.17 -12.36 -17.02
CA ALA A 122 -8.22 -11.22 -16.11
C ALA A 122 -8.04 -11.73 -14.68
N PHE A 123 -7.28 -10.99 -13.86
CA PHE A 123 -7.19 -11.27 -12.44
C PHE A 123 -8.50 -10.89 -11.74
N ASP A 124 -8.91 -11.74 -10.81
CA ASP A 124 -10.03 -11.51 -9.91
C ASP A 124 -9.65 -11.89 -8.46
N GLU A 125 -10.58 -11.77 -7.53
CA GLU A 125 -10.36 -12.05 -6.11
C GLU A 125 -10.07 -13.55 -5.82
N ASN A 126 -10.32 -14.44 -6.77
CA ASN A 126 -10.06 -15.88 -6.66
C ASN A 126 -8.70 -16.26 -7.27
N THR A 127 -8.07 -15.35 -8.00
CA THR A 127 -6.76 -15.58 -8.60
C THR A 127 -5.71 -15.78 -7.51
N GLN A 128 -4.96 -16.88 -7.60
CA GLN A 128 -3.90 -17.17 -6.62
C GLN A 128 -2.76 -16.16 -6.74
N PRO A 129 -2.40 -15.47 -5.66
CA PRO A 129 -1.24 -14.58 -5.66
C PRO A 129 0.06 -15.33 -5.97
N ASN A 130 0.88 -14.74 -6.81
CA ASN A 130 2.18 -15.26 -7.22
C ASN A 130 3.17 -14.09 -7.42
N PRO A 131 3.46 -13.29 -6.38
CA PRO A 131 4.30 -12.11 -6.51
C PRO A 131 5.72 -12.49 -6.95
N ASN A 132 6.23 -11.85 -7.99
CA ASN A 132 7.52 -12.16 -8.60
C ASN A 132 8.50 -10.98 -8.60
N ALA A 133 8.17 -9.89 -7.92
CA ALA A 133 9.04 -8.74 -7.71
C ALA A 133 9.17 -8.44 -6.20
N PRO A 134 10.31 -7.95 -5.70
CA PRO A 134 10.48 -7.60 -4.29
C PRO A 134 9.41 -6.61 -3.79
N TYR A 135 9.02 -5.63 -4.61
CA TYR A 135 7.88 -4.75 -4.34
C TYR A 135 6.58 -5.53 -4.10
N ALA A 136 6.26 -6.43 -5.01
CA ALA A 136 5.03 -7.23 -4.94
C ALA A 136 5.02 -8.16 -3.72
N VAL A 137 6.16 -8.79 -3.39
CA VAL A 137 6.33 -9.63 -2.21
C VAL A 137 6.09 -8.84 -0.93
N ALA A 138 6.67 -7.63 -0.83
CA ALA A 138 6.47 -6.75 0.32
C ALA A 138 5.00 -6.35 0.48
N LYS A 139 4.32 -5.98 -0.62
CA LYS A 139 2.89 -5.63 -0.58
C LYS A 139 2.02 -6.83 -0.20
N TYR A 140 2.26 -8.00 -0.81
CA TYR A 140 1.51 -9.21 -0.49
C TYR A 140 1.71 -9.68 0.96
N GLY A 141 2.93 -9.54 1.50
CA GLY A 141 3.20 -9.83 2.90
C GLY A 141 2.35 -9.00 3.88
N CYS A 142 1.97 -7.78 3.49
CA CYS A 142 1.10 -6.92 4.31
C CYS A 142 -0.39 -7.25 4.21
N GLU A 143 -0.82 -8.06 3.24
CA GLU A 143 -2.20 -8.55 3.12
C GLU A 143 -2.48 -9.74 4.05
N LYS A 144 -1.44 -10.36 4.59
CA LYS A 144 -1.50 -11.58 5.45
C LYS A 144 -1.39 -11.23 6.91
#